data_0ef9eb5dc396784b1f77dd19a7ab27bb
#
_entry.id   0ef9eb5dc396784b1f77dd19a7ab27bb
#
_cell.length_a   1.000
_cell.length_b   1.000
_cell.length_c   1.000
_cell.angle_alpha   90.00
_cell.angle_beta   90.00
_cell.angle_gamma   90.00
#
_symmetry.space_group_name_H-M   'P 1'
#
loop_
_entity.id
_entity.type
_entity.pdbx_description
1 polymer ?
#
loop_
_entity_poly.entity_id
_entity_poly.type
_entity_poly.pdbx_seq_one_letter_code
_entity_poly.pdbx_strand_id
1 'polypeptide(L)'
;ADASVVAAQAGVESARINLAYTKVTSPVEGRIGKSSVTEGALVTNGQAAALATVQQLDPMYVDVTQSSSDFMRLKQTSLQKGEATSTVELVMENGQTYPLKGTLQFSDVTVDESTGSITLRAIFPNPQHLLLPGMFVRARIDEGTQPDAILVPQQGVTRTPRGDASV
;
A
#
# COMPACT_ATOMS: atom_id res chain seq x y z
N ALA A 1 33.05 42.84 22.88
CA ALA A 1 31.94 43.26 22.00
C ALA A 1 31.41 42.10 21.16
N ASP A 2 32.25 41.24 20.58
CA ASP A 2 31.79 40.15 19.69
C ASP A 2 31.02 39.04 20.43
N ALA A 3 31.43 38.69 21.64
CA ALA A 3 30.75 37.66 22.42
C ALA A 3 29.29 38.05 22.80
N SER A 4 29.04 39.32 23.07
CA SER A 4 27.71 39.83 23.37
C SER A 4 26.80 39.86 22.14
N VAL A 5 27.35 40.11 20.97
CA VAL A 5 26.64 40.06 19.68
C VAL A 5 26.26 38.62 19.36
N VAL A 6 27.16 37.67 19.52
CA VAL A 6 26.92 36.26 19.30
C VAL A 6 25.85 35.73 20.26
N ALA A 7 25.89 36.12 21.53
CA ALA A 7 24.85 35.74 22.51
C ALA A 7 23.48 36.32 22.16
N ALA A 8 23.41 37.57 21.70
CA ALA A 8 22.17 38.19 21.26
C ALA A 8 21.60 37.50 19.99
N GLN A 9 22.46 37.13 19.04
CA GLN A 9 22.08 36.40 17.84
C GLN A 9 21.49 35.01 18.20
N ALA A 10 22.12 34.28 19.12
CA ALA A 10 21.60 32.99 19.60
C ALA A 10 20.22 33.15 20.28
N GLY A 11 20.00 34.26 21.01
CA GLY A 11 18.71 34.57 21.59
C GLY A 11 17.61 34.81 20.54
N VAL A 12 17.95 35.54 19.48
CA VAL A 12 17.03 35.78 18.35
C VAL A 12 16.72 34.48 17.63
N GLU A 13 17.69 33.61 17.39
CA GLU A 13 17.46 32.34 16.74
C GLU A 13 16.58 31.40 17.57
N SER A 14 16.81 31.34 18.88
CA SER A 14 15.96 30.61 19.81
C SER A 14 14.50 31.08 19.77
N ALA A 15 14.28 32.41 19.74
CA ALA A 15 12.94 33.00 19.65
C ALA A 15 12.27 32.68 18.29
N ARG A 16 13.04 32.66 17.19
CA ARG A 16 12.55 32.28 15.86
C ARG A 16 12.09 30.81 15.82
N ILE A 17 12.88 29.92 16.40
CA ILE A 17 12.55 28.49 16.49
C ILE A 17 11.26 28.31 17.29
N ASN A 18 11.11 28.98 18.42
CA ASN A 18 9.90 28.93 19.23
C ASN A 18 8.68 29.46 18.47
N LEU A 19 8.84 30.54 17.70
CA LEU A 19 7.78 31.06 16.85
C LEU A 19 7.42 30.08 15.72
N ALA A 20 8.41 29.40 15.13
CA ALA A 20 8.14 28.38 14.10
C ALA A 20 7.32 27.21 14.65
N TYR A 21 7.56 26.77 15.87
CA TYR A 21 6.80 25.72 16.53
C TYR A 21 5.34 26.11 16.84
N THR A 22 4.97 27.38 16.80
CA THR A 22 3.56 27.78 16.93
C THR A 22 2.72 27.41 15.70
N LYS A 23 3.39 27.17 14.56
CA LYS A 23 2.76 26.68 13.33
C LYS A 23 2.98 25.18 13.20
N VAL A 24 1.95 24.40 13.46
CA VAL A 24 1.98 22.94 13.30
C VAL A 24 1.71 22.61 11.85
N THR A 25 2.69 22.08 11.15
CA THR A 25 2.59 21.67 9.74
C THR A 25 2.75 20.16 9.61
N SER A 26 2.13 19.59 8.59
CA SER A 26 2.29 18.18 8.28
C SER A 26 3.68 17.94 7.67
N PRO A 27 4.42 16.89 8.10
CA PRO A 27 5.68 16.50 7.48
C PRO A 27 5.50 15.76 6.14
N VAL A 28 4.26 15.34 5.83
CA VAL A 28 3.92 14.60 4.61
C VAL A 28 2.78 15.30 3.88
N GLU A 29 2.80 15.19 2.56
CA GLU A 29 1.69 15.63 1.72
C GLU A 29 0.54 14.62 1.82
N GLY A 30 -0.70 15.11 1.87
CA GLY A 30 -1.83 14.23 1.98
C GLY A 30 -3.10 14.93 2.44
N ARG A 31 -4.13 14.14 2.66
CA ARG A 31 -5.42 14.61 3.15
C ARG A 31 -5.44 14.59 4.67
N ILE A 32 -5.77 15.74 5.27
CA ILE A 32 -5.99 15.85 6.70
C ILE A 32 -7.38 15.31 7.05
N GLY A 33 -7.45 14.47 8.06
CA GLY A 33 -8.68 13.96 8.63
C GLY A 33 -9.35 14.95 9.59
N LYS A 34 -10.30 14.47 10.39
CA LYS A 34 -10.93 15.29 11.42
C LYS A 34 -9.94 15.68 12.50
N SER A 35 -10.08 16.90 13.02
CA SER A 35 -9.35 17.34 14.21
C SER A 35 -9.80 16.53 15.43
N SER A 36 -8.84 16.09 16.24
CA SER A 36 -9.08 15.41 17.51
C SER A 36 -9.21 16.41 18.69
N VAL A 37 -8.89 17.69 18.43
CA VAL A 37 -8.95 18.78 19.40
C VAL A 37 -9.86 19.89 18.87
N THR A 38 -10.54 20.59 19.77
CA THR A 38 -11.39 21.75 19.45
C THR A 38 -10.58 23.03 19.51
N GLU A 39 -11.07 24.07 18.85
CA GLU A 39 -10.48 25.40 18.94
C GLU A 39 -10.47 25.87 20.42
N GLY A 40 -9.36 26.47 20.81
CA GLY A 40 -9.16 26.93 22.20
C GLY A 40 -8.67 25.82 23.15
N ALA A 41 -8.57 24.59 22.74
CA ALA A 41 -8.00 23.53 23.57
C ALA A 41 -6.49 23.75 23.80
N LEU A 42 -6.07 23.52 25.03
CA LEU A 42 -4.65 23.55 25.38
C LEU A 42 -3.96 22.31 24.80
N VAL A 43 -2.93 22.53 24.03
CA VAL A 43 -2.07 21.47 23.49
C VAL A 43 -0.64 21.62 24.02
N THR A 44 0.02 20.52 24.27
CA THR A 44 1.38 20.48 24.82
C THR A 44 2.32 19.72 23.91
N ASN A 45 3.58 20.12 23.93
CA ASN A 45 4.61 19.39 23.17
C ASN A 45 4.73 17.96 23.72
N GLY A 46 4.76 16.98 22.80
CA GLY A 46 4.91 15.56 23.16
C GLY A 46 3.64 14.91 23.74
N GLN A 47 2.46 15.53 23.63
CA GLN A 47 1.22 14.88 24.01
C GLN A 47 0.98 13.59 23.22
N ALA A 48 0.40 12.58 23.88
CA ALA A 48 0.12 11.28 23.25
C ALA A 48 -1.00 11.33 22.21
N ALA A 49 -1.97 12.26 22.38
CA ALA A 49 -3.08 12.43 21.45
C ALA A 49 -2.64 13.26 20.23
N ALA A 50 -2.78 12.70 19.04
CA ALA A 50 -2.52 13.43 17.81
C ALA A 50 -3.57 14.54 17.60
N LEU A 51 -3.16 15.69 17.06
CA LEU A 51 -4.07 16.81 16.75
C LEU A 51 -5.00 16.46 15.59
N ALA A 52 -4.45 15.84 14.56
CA ALA A 52 -5.16 15.32 13.40
C ALA A 52 -4.30 14.22 12.74
N THR A 53 -4.91 13.38 11.95
CA THR A 53 -4.21 12.38 11.14
C THR A 53 -4.14 12.86 9.70
N VAL A 54 -2.94 12.90 9.14
CA VAL A 54 -2.71 13.17 7.71
C VAL A 54 -2.39 11.85 7.02
N GLN A 55 -3.12 11.53 5.95
CA GLN A 55 -2.95 10.30 5.19
C GLN A 55 -2.54 10.66 3.77
N GLN A 56 -1.48 10.04 3.31
CA GLN A 56 -1.09 10.09 1.91
C GLN A 56 -2.02 9.18 1.12
N LEU A 57 -2.70 9.73 0.11
CA LEU A 57 -3.67 9.00 -0.71
C LEU A 57 -3.13 8.63 -2.09
N ASP A 58 -2.01 9.20 -2.50
CA ASP A 58 -1.33 8.89 -3.75
C ASP A 58 0.19 8.83 -3.50
N PRO A 59 0.85 7.69 -3.77
CA PRO A 59 0.27 6.41 -4.19
C PRO A 59 -0.48 5.68 -3.05
N MET A 60 -1.38 4.76 -3.45
CA MET A 60 -2.10 3.89 -2.52
C MET A 60 -1.46 2.52 -2.45
N TYR A 61 -1.30 2.00 -1.24
CA TYR A 61 -0.80 0.66 -0.99
C TYR A 61 -1.97 -0.30 -0.78
N VAL A 62 -1.90 -1.45 -1.43
CA VAL A 62 -2.88 -2.53 -1.30
C VAL A 62 -2.14 -3.78 -0.86
N ASP A 63 -2.50 -4.30 0.29
CA ASP A 63 -1.94 -5.54 0.82
C ASP A 63 -2.82 -6.71 0.36
N VAL A 64 -2.19 -7.67 -0.34
CA VAL A 64 -2.82 -8.86 -0.91
C VAL A 64 -2.29 -10.09 -0.19
N THR A 65 -3.17 -10.85 0.43
CA THR A 65 -2.81 -12.09 1.11
C THR A 65 -2.97 -13.27 0.17
N GLN A 66 -1.91 -14.08 0.04
CA GLN A 66 -1.89 -15.29 -0.78
C GLN A 66 -1.27 -16.47 -0.06
N SER A 67 -1.51 -17.69 -0.56
CA SER A 67 -0.82 -18.87 -0.05
C SER A 67 0.65 -18.88 -0.47
N SER A 68 1.50 -19.53 0.32
CA SER A 68 2.94 -19.67 0.00
C SER A 68 3.17 -20.43 -1.32
N SER A 69 2.31 -21.39 -1.66
CA SER A 69 2.36 -22.15 -2.91
C SER A 69 2.09 -21.28 -4.14
N ASP A 70 1.06 -20.42 -4.07
CA ASP A 70 0.71 -19.51 -5.16
C ASP A 70 1.79 -18.46 -5.36
N PHE A 71 2.35 -17.94 -4.26
CA PHE A 71 3.49 -17.02 -4.32
C PHE A 71 4.69 -17.63 -5.04
N MET A 72 5.07 -18.87 -4.71
CA MET A 72 6.20 -19.55 -5.35
C MET A 72 5.97 -19.73 -6.86
N ARG A 73 4.74 -20.08 -7.27
CA ARG A 73 4.36 -20.20 -8.68
C ARG A 73 4.48 -18.84 -9.39
N LEU A 74 3.97 -17.79 -8.77
CA LEU A 74 4.00 -16.42 -9.30
C LEU A 74 5.44 -15.92 -9.45
N LYS A 75 6.30 -16.17 -8.46
CA LYS A 75 7.71 -15.82 -8.49
C LYS A 75 8.47 -16.56 -9.59
N GLN A 76 8.21 -17.85 -9.78
CA GLN A 76 8.84 -18.63 -10.86
C GLN A 76 8.43 -18.09 -12.24
N THR A 77 7.15 -17.76 -12.44
CA THR A 77 6.65 -17.19 -13.69
C THR A 77 7.26 -15.82 -13.97
N SER A 78 7.37 -14.96 -12.97
CA SER A 78 8.01 -13.64 -13.10
C SER A 78 9.49 -13.74 -13.46
N LEU A 79 10.22 -14.67 -12.84
CA LEU A 79 11.63 -14.92 -13.14
C LEU A 79 11.84 -15.43 -14.57
N GLN A 80 10.95 -16.29 -15.07
CA GLN A 80 11.01 -16.80 -16.45
C GLN A 80 10.74 -15.71 -17.49
N LYS A 81 9.87 -14.74 -17.17
CA LYS A 81 9.57 -13.61 -18.05
C LYS A 81 10.62 -12.50 -18.00
N GLY A 82 11.55 -12.52 -17.05
CA GLY A 82 12.53 -11.46 -16.83
C GLY A 82 11.92 -10.15 -16.33
N GLU A 83 10.65 -10.17 -15.91
CA GLU A 83 9.95 -9.02 -15.35
C GLU A 83 10.08 -9.02 -13.83
N ALA A 84 10.76 -8.02 -13.30
CA ALA A 84 10.90 -7.85 -11.85
C ALA A 84 9.60 -7.40 -11.16
N THR A 85 8.57 -7.05 -11.93
CA THR A 85 7.32 -6.49 -11.43
C THR A 85 6.12 -7.09 -12.17
N SER A 86 5.19 -7.66 -11.44
CA SER A 86 3.91 -8.12 -12.00
C SER A 86 2.88 -7.01 -11.95
N THR A 87 2.14 -6.85 -13.06
CA THR A 87 1.04 -5.90 -13.13
C THR A 87 -0.19 -6.45 -12.40
N VAL A 88 -0.83 -5.61 -11.63
CA VAL A 88 -2.04 -5.95 -10.85
C VAL A 88 -3.19 -5.05 -11.24
N GLU A 89 -4.36 -5.63 -11.43
CA GLU A 89 -5.62 -4.92 -11.60
C GLU A 89 -6.45 -5.01 -10.32
N LEU A 90 -7.14 -3.91 -9.98
CA LEU A 90 -8.07 -3.90 -8.85
C LEU A 90 -9.51 -3.97 -9.34
N VAL A 91 -10.28 -4.79 -8.65
CA VAL A 91 -11.74 -4.79 -8.75
C VAL A 91 -12.29 -4.25 -7.43
N MET A 92 -12.99 -3.14 -7.52
CA MET A 92 -13.63 -2.48 -6.37
C MET A 92 -14.83 -3.30 -5.89
N GLU A 93 -15.32 -2.99 -4.70
CA GLU A 93 -16.45 -3.69 -4.07
C GLU A 93 -17.73 -3.65 -4.92
N ASN A 94 -17.94 -2.57 -5.69
CA ASN A 94 -19.06 -2.42 -6.62
C ASN A 94 -18.93 -3.26 -7.91
N GLY A 95 -17.86 -4.07 -8.03
CA GLY A 95 -17.58 -4.90 -9.20
C GLY A 95 -16.91 -4.16 -10.37
N GLN A 96 -16.68 -2.87 -10.25
CA GLN A 96 -15.97 -2.09 -11.29
C GLN A 96 -14.47 -2.30 -11.17
N THR A 97 -13.81 -2.42 -12.33
CA THR A 97 -12.35 -2.47 -12.39
C THR A 97 -11.78 -1.05 -12.24
N TYR A 98 -10.80 -0.90 -11.39
CA TYR A 98 -10.06 0.37 -11.24
C TYR A 98 -9.29 0.68 -12.53
N PRO A 99 -9.36 1.91 -13.06
CA PRO A 99 -8.83 2.21 -14.39
C PRO A 99 -7.31 2.19 -14.49
N LEU A 100 -6.61 2.38 -13.37
CA LEU A 100 -5.15 2.39 -13.34
C LEU A 100 -4.62 1.07 -12.81
N LYS A 101 -3.60 0.53 -13.47
CA LYS A 101 -2.93 -0.69 -13.06
C LYS A 101 -1.90 -0.39 -11.99
N GLY A 102 -1.76 -1.30 -11.05
CA GLY A 102 -0.75 -1.26 -10.02
C GLY A 102 0.43 -2.16 -10.33
N THR A 103 1.45 -2.01 -9.52
CA THR A 103 2.70 -2.78 -9.58
C THR A 103 2.88 -3.56 -8.29
N LEU A 104 3.06 -4.88 -8.40
CA LEU A 104 3.32 -5.74 -7.26
C LEU A 104 4.79 -5.63 -6.85
N GLN A 105 5.03 -5.38 -5.57
CA GLN A 105 6.37 -5.37 -5.00
C GLN A 105 6.64 -6.69 -4.29
N PHE A 106 7.71 -7.37 -4.70
CA PHE A 106 8.17 -8.62 -4.10
C PHE A 106 9.20 -8.44 -2.98
N SER A 107 9.54 -7.18 -2.66
CA SER A 107 10.64 -6.87 -1.73
C SER A 107 10.24 -6.98 -0.25
N ASP A 108 8.96 -6.87 0.05
CA ASP A 108 8.45 -6.84 1.43
C ASP A 108 7.51 -8.04 1.68
N VAL A 109 8.12 -9.24 1.65
CA VAL A 109 7.38 -10.50 1.81
C VAL A 109 7.44 -10.92 3.26
N THR A 110 6.33 -10.82 3.95
CA THR A 110 6.18 -11.34 5.33
C THR A 110 5.31 -12.59 5.31
N VAL A 111 5.82 -13.66 5.88
CA VAL A 111 5.09 -14.93 6.05
C VAL A 111 4.47 -14.95 7.42
N ASP A 112 3.18 -15.15 7.49
CA ASP A 112 2.48 -15.44 8.74
C ASP A 112 2.64 -16.93 9.05
N GLU A 113 3.41 -17.26 10.09
CA GLU A 113 3.74 -18.63 10.48
C GLU A 113 2.50 -19.43 10.92
N SER A 114 1.46 -18.76 11.40
CA SER A 114 0.25 -19.42 11.88
C SER A 114 -0.67 -19.90 10.78
N THR A 115 -0.72 -19.15 9.66
CA THR A 115 -1.63 -19.42 8.53
C THR A 115 -0.89 -19.91 7.29
N GLY A 116 0.44 -19.79 7.23
CA GLY A 116 1.25 -20.05 6.05
C GLY A 116 0.97 -19.08 4.90
N SER A 117 0.30 -17.97 5.20
CA SER A 117 -0.06 -16.95 4.22
C SER A 117 1.06 -15.93 4.05
N ILE A 118 1.19 -15.43 2.85
CA ILE A 118 2.15 -14.38 2.48
C ILE A 118 1.39 -13.12 2.13
N THR A 119 1.79 -12.00 2.72
CA THR A 119 1.28 -10.69 2.36
C THR A 119 2.20 -10.04 1.35
N LEU A 120 1.65 -9.70 0.19
CA LEU A 120 2.32 -8.97 -0.89
C LEU A 120 1.77 -7.55 -0.94
N ARG A 121 2.62 -6.58 -1.17
CA ARG A 121 2.22 -5.19 -1.30
C ARG A 121 2.23 -4.77 -2.77
N ALA A 122 1.11 -4.22 -3.21
CA ALA A 122 0.97 -3.61 -4.52
C ALA A 122 0.80 -2.09 -4.40
N ILE A 123 1.43 -1.35 -5.29
CA ILE A 123 1.35 0.11 -5.36
C ILE A 123 0.46 0.51 -6.51
N PHE A 124 -0.51 1.36 -6.23
CA PHE A 124 -1.46 1.89 -7.19
C PHE A 124 -1.39 3.42 -7.24
N PRO A 125 -1.25 4.02 -8.44
CA PRO A 125 -1.47 5.44 -8.59
C PRO A 125 -2.92 5.80 -8.25
N ASN A 126 -3.13 6.88 -7.51
CA ASN A 126 -4.48 7.29 -7.08
C ASN A 126 -4.68 8.81 -7.21
N PRO A 127 -4.44 9.40 -8.38
CA PRO A 127 -4.50 10.86 -8.56
C PRO A 127 -5.91 11.44 -8.36
N GLN A 128 -6.95 10.64 -8.56
CA GLN A 128 -8.34 11.06 -8.36
C GLN A 128 -8.86 10.76 -6.96
N HIS A 129 -8.02 10.18 -6.07
CA HIS A 129 -8.37 9.81 -4.70
C HIS A 129 -9.63 8.93 -4.60
N LEU A 130 -9.85 8.05 -5.59
CA LEU A 130 -10.97 7.10 -5.61
C LEU A 130 -10.77 5.97 -4.62
N LEU A 131 -9.51 5.55 -4.44
CA LEU A 131 -9.16 4.55 -3.43
C LEU A 131 -8.97 5.25 -2.09
N LEU A 132 -9.62 4.71 -1.07
CA LEU A 132 -9.51 5.22 0.30
C LEU A 132 -8.96 4.12 1.23
N PRO A 133 -8.19 4.49 2.26
CA PRO A 133 -7.73 3.54 3.25
C PRO A 133 -8.91 2.82 3.93
N GLY A 134 -8.80 1.50 4.08
CA GLY A 134 -9.83 0.66 4.68
C GLY A 134 -10.90 0.15 3.71
N MET A 135 -10.82 0.47 2.41
CA MET A 135 -11.71 -0.13 1.41
C MET A 135 -11.33 -1.58 1.12
N PHE A 136 -12.33 -2.43 0.96
CA PHE A 136 -12.13 -3.78 0.46
C PHE A 136 -12.03 -3.78 -1.06
N VAL A 137 -10.97 -4.41 -1.56
CA VAL A 137 -10.70 -4.53 -2.99
C VAL A 137 -10.25 -5.96 -3.29
N ARG A 138 -10.45 -6.39 -4.54
CA ARG A 138 -9.94 -7.67 -5.04
C ARG A 138 -8.83 -7.39 -6.03
N ALA A 139 -7.67 -7.98 -5.82
CA ALA A 139 -6.56 -7.90 -6.75
C ALA A 139 -6.65 -9.04 -7.77
N ARG A 140 -6.46 -8.73 -9.04
CA ARG A 140 -6.24 -9.69 -10.13
C ARG A 140 -4.80 -9.56 -10.58
N ILE A 141 -4.05 -10.64 -10.45
CA ILE A 141 -2.66 -10.71 -10.88
C ILE A 141 -2.64 -11.45 -12.22
N ASP A 142 -2.04 -10.85 -13.22
CA ASP A 142 -1.86 -11.49 -14.53
C ASP A 142 -0.68 -12.46 -14.46
N GLU A 143 -0.96 -13.75 -14.44
CA GLU A 143 0.04 -14.82 -14.45
C GLU A 143 0.59 -15.09 -15.87
N GLY A 144 0.01 -14.45 -16.88
CA GLY A 144 0.38 -14.59 -18.29
C GLY A 144 -0.58 -15.44 -19.10
N THR A 145 -0.33 -15.44 -20.41
CA THR A 145 -1.15 -16.16 -21.40
C THR A 145 -0.40 -17.43 -21.82
N GLN A 146 -1.08 -18.55 -21.82
CA GLN A 146 -0.58 -19.80 -22.39
C GLN A 146 -1.17 -19.95 -23.80
N PRO A 147 -0.39 -19.65 -24.86
CA PRO A 147 -0.95 -19.51 -26.22
C PRO A 147 -1.47 -20.82 -26.83
N ASP A 148 -0.92 -21.96 -26.40
CA ASP A 148 -1.27 -23.28 -26.97
C ASP A 148 -2.17 -24.12 -26.03
N ALA A 149 -2.94 -23.46 -25.16
CA ALA A 149 -3.82 -24.18 -24.25
C ALA A 149 -5.12 -24.60 -24.94
N ILE A 150 -5.44 -25.87 -24.85
CA ILE A 150 -6.75 -26.41 -25.28
C ILE A 150 -7.72 -26.27 -24.11
N LEU A 151 -8.77 -25.48 -24.32
CA LEU A 151 -9.82 -25.30 -23.33
C LEU A 151 -10.90 -26.38 -23.49
N VAL A 152 -11.08 -27.17 -22.45
CA VAL A 152 -12.12 -28.19 -22.39
C VAL A 152 -13.12 -27.80 -21.31
N PRO A 153 -14.45 -27.84 -21.58
CA PRO A 153 -15.46 -27.61 -20.56
C PRO A 153 -15.30 -28.61 -19.41
N GLN A 154 -15.30 -28.13 -18.17
CA GLN A 154 -15.09 -28.98 -16.99
C GLN A 154 -16.08 -30.14 -16.90
N GLN A 155 -17.28 -29.99 -17.45
CA GLN A 155 -18.30 -31.01 -17.51
C GLN A 155 -17.96 -32.18 -18.45
N GLY A 156 -17.05 -31.96 -19.43
CA GLY A 156 -16.58 -33.01 -20.35
C GLY A 156 -15.40 -33.81 -19.83
N VAL A 157 -14.83 -33.45 -18.69
CA VAL A 157 -13.66 -34.11 -18.14
C VAL A 157 -14.05 -35.16 -17.13
N THR A 158 -13.87 -36.45 -17.47
CA THR A 158 -14.09 -37.57 -16.55
C THR A 158 -12.73 -37.91 -15.89
N ARG A 159 -12.69 -37.97 -14.58
CA ARG A 159 -11.51 -38.41 -13.83
C ARG A 159 -11.66 -39.86 -13.41
N THR A 160 -10.65 -40.66 -13.72
CA THR A 160 -10.54 -42.02 -13.24
C THR A 160 -10.09 -42.07 -11.78
N PRO A 161 -10.37 -43.15 -11.02
CA PRO A 161 -9.87 -43.28 -9.64
C PRO A 161 -8.34 -43.25 -9.51
N ARG A 162 -7.59 -43.41 -10.61
CA ARG A 162 -6.13 -43.32 -10.65
C ARG A 162 -5.63 -41.90 -10.89
N GLY A 163 -6.53 -40.91 -11.10
CA GLY A 163 -6.16 -39.52 -11.32
C GLY A 163 -6.00 -39.09 -12.78
N ASP A 164 -6.13 -40.04 -13.73
CA ASP A 164 -6.07 -39.70 -15.15
C ASP A 164 -7.33 -38.98 -15.59
N ALA A 165 -7.20 -37.97 -16.43
CA ALA A 165 -8.31 -37.25 -17.01
C ALA A 165 -8.52 -37.66 -18.46
N SER A 166 -9.76 -38.00 -18.81
CA SER A 166 -10.20 -38.27 -20.19
C SER A 166 -11.30 -37.28 -20.58
N VAL A 167 -11.29 -36.88 -21.85
CA VAL A 167 -12.28 -35.97 -22.45
C VAL A 167 -13.07 -36.71 -23.49
#